data_8ce10903b9390a1ecfff1bb623c56d31
#
_entry.id   8ce10903b9390a1ecfff1bb623c56d31
#
_cell.length_a   1.000
_cell.length_b   1.000
_cell.length_c   1.000
_cell.angle_alpha   90.00
_cell.angle_beta   90.00
_cell.angle_gamma   90.00
#
_symmetry.space_group_name_H-M   'P 1'
#
loop_
_entity.id
_entity.type
_entity.pdbx_description
1 polymer ?
#
loop_
_entity_poly.entity_id
_entity_poly.type
_entity_poly.pdbx_seq_one_letter_code
_entity_poly.pdbx_strand_id
1 'polypeptide(L)'
;MRLKRWEIALLASLLAALLVCAFPLQVQSKLADKLTRLHVLANSDSEEDQALKLQVRDAVLAASAGQSVLDDTLLNKLEQAAQAEVLRRGYRYPVAVTRETCYFDTRVYETFSLPAGYYDAVRVVIGAGAGRNWWCVIYPPLCAGMCERDWETVAREAGLTEAEIGLICEAEGYVLRFQLVDWWGKLLHKLREI
;
A
#
# COMPACT_ATOMS: atom_id res chain seq x y z
N MET A 1 -5.88 36.45 33.97
CA MET A 1 -5.59 37.13 32.69
C MET A 1 -6.79 36.94 31.76
N ARG A 2 -7.39 38.03 31.25
CA ARG A 2 -8.47 37.91 30.25
C ARG A 2 -7.86 37.98 28.90
N LEU A 3 -8.01 36.92 28.09
CA LEU A 3 -7.57 36.88 26.71
C LEU A 3 -8.24 37.98 25.88
N LYS A 4 -7.49 38.63 25.01
CA LYS A 4 -8.03 39.63 24.09
C LYS A 4 -8.77 38.91 22.95
N ARG A 5 -9.75 39.57 22.33
CA ARG A 5 -10.60 38.97 21.27
C ARG A 5 -9.76 38.40 20.09
N TRP A 6 -8.67 39.04 19.72
CA TRP A 6 -7.79 38.55 18.66
C TRP A 6 -6.99 37.30 19.10
N GLU A 7 -6.60 37.17 20.40
CA GLU A 7 -5.95 35.96 20.93
C GLU A 7 -6.90 34.76 20.90
N ILE A 8 -8.18 34.99 21.23
CA ILE A 8 -9.22 33.97 21.13
C ILE A 8 -9.42 33.56 19.67
N ALA A 9 -9.46 34.51 18.75
CA ALA A 9 -9.61 34.23 17.32
C ALA A 9 -8.42 33.42 16.77
N LEU A 10 -7.18 33.77 17.17
CA LEU A 10 -5.99 33.01 16.81
C LEU A 10 -6.01 31.57 17.36
N LEU A 11 -6.36 31.41 18.63
CA LEU A 11 -6.46 30.07 19.24
C LEU A 11 -7.56 29.25 18.57
N ALA A 12 -8.71 29.83 18.28
CA ALA A 12 -9.81 29.17 17.60
C ALA A 12 -9.42 28.76 16.15
N SER A 13 -8.74 29.63 15.42
CA SER A 13 -8.26 29.31 14.06
C SER A 13 -7.19 28.23 14.06
N LEU A 14 -6.26 28.25 15.01
CA LEU A 14 -5.25 27.21 15.19
C LEU A 14 -5.90 25.87 15.52
N LEU A 15 -6.87 25.87 16.45
CA LEU A 15 -7.61 24.65 16.82
C LEU A 15 -8.39 24.09 15.62
N ALA A 16 -9.08 24.95 14.87
CA ALA A 16 -9.79 24.56 13.67
C ALA A 16 -8.83 23.96 12.61
N ALA A 17 -7.68 24.58 12.39
CA ALA A 17 -6.65 24.06 11.49
C ALA A 17 -6.13 22.69 11.94
N LEU A 18 -5.86 22.51 13.23
CA LEU A 18 -5.44 21.22 13.79
C LEU A 18 -6.50 20.13 13.59
N LEU A 19 -7.78 20.45 13.82
CA LEU A 19 -8.88 19.51 13.60
C LEU A 19 -9.02 19.12 12.12
N VAL A 20 -8.92 20.09 11.22
CA VAL A 20 -8.95 19.84 9.75
C VAL A 20 -7.77 18.97 9.30
N CYS A 21 -6.59 19.14 9.89
CA CYS A 21 -5.42 18.31 9.60
C CYS A 21 -5.48 16.91 10.23
N ALA A 22 -6.11 16.78 11.42
CA ALA A 22 -6.18 15.50 12.13
C ALA A 22 -7.15 14.50 11.48
N PHE A 23 -8.24 14.99 10.86
CA PHE A 23 -9.25 14.13 10.26
C PHE A 23 -8.72 13.23 9.13
N PRO A 24 -7.96 13.72 8.14
CA PRO A 24 -7.38 12.88 7.09
C PRO A 24 -6.41 11.83 7.63
N LEU A 25 -5.65 12.15 8.69
CA LEU A 25 -4.70 11.21 9.29
C LEU A 25 -5.42 10.02 9.95
N GLN A 26 -6.57 10.24 10.59
CA GLN A 26 -7.36 9.16 11.16
C GLN A 26 -7.99 8.26 10.10
N VAL A 27 -8.51 8.85 9.02
CA VAL A 27 -9.08 8.08 7.90
C VAL A 27 -7.99 7.25 7.24
N GLN A 28 -6.81 7.82 7.03
CA GLN A 28 -5.66 7.14 6.45
C GLN A 28 -5.20 5.95 7.32
N SER A 29 -5.09 6.12 8.64
CA SER A 29 -4.71 5.04 9.55
C SER A 29 -5.70 3.88 9.47
N LYS A 30 -7.01 4.16 9.52
CA LYS A 30 -8.06 3.14 9.39
C LYS A 30 -8.05 2.45 8.03
N LEU A 31 -7.76 3.20 6.96
CA LEU A 31 -7.59 2.65 5.62
C LEU A 31 -6.40 1.71 5.57
N ALA A 32 -5.25 2.12 6.13
CA ALA A 32 -4.04 1.30 6.16
C ALA A 32 -4.25 -0.03 6.88
N ASP A 33 -5.03 -0.02 7.97
CA ASP A 33 -5.36 -1.24 8.75
C ASP A 33 -6.23 -2.24 7.95
N LYS A 34 -6.95 -1.77 6.92
CA LYS A 34 -7.83 -2.60 6.08
C LYS A 34 -7.15 -3.11 4.80
N LEU A 35 -5.96 -2.59 4.49
CA LEU A 35 -5.25 -2.90 3.27
C LEU A 35 -4.00 -3.72 3.56
N THR A 36 -3.86 -4.83 2.86
CA THR A 36 -2.57 -5.53 2.79
C THR A 36 -1.92 -5.25 1.44
N ARG A 37 -0.71 -4.71 1.47
CA ARG A 37 0.07 -4.38 0.26
C ARG A 37 0.85 -5.60 -0.21
N LEU A 38 1.14 -5.66 -1.50
CA LEU A 38 2.07 -6.63 -2.08
C LEU A 38 3.30 -5.89 -2.58
N HIS A 39 4.47 -6.39 -2.19
CA HIS A 39 5.76 -5.87 -2.57
C HIS A 39 6.61 -6.98 -3.17
N VAL A 40 6.87 -6.93 -4.48
CA VAL A 40 7.67 -7.94 -5.19
C VAL A 40 8.98 -7.32 -5.64
N LEU A 41 10.11 -7.91 -5.21
CA LEU A 41 11.46 -7.48 -5.55
C LEU A 41 12.06 -8.44 -6.56
N ALA A 42 12.56 -7.91 -7.66
CA ALA A 42 13.30 -8.68 -8.66
C ALA A 42 14.72 -9.00 -8.15
N ASN A 43 15.32 -10.07 -8.68
CA ASN A 43 16.71 -10.40 -8.37
C ASN A 43 17.67 -9.27 -8.78
N SER A 44 17.48 -8.68 -9.98
CA SER A 44 18.28 -7.56 -10.49
C SER A 44 17.42 -6.62 -11.36
N ASP A 45 18.05 -5.60 -11.93
CA ASP A 45 17.40 -4.67 -12.88
C ASP A 45 17.51 -5.12 -14.36
N SER A 46 18.00 -6.34 -14.63
CA SER A 46 17.99 -6.87 -15.99
C SER A 46 16.55 -7.02 -16.52
N GLU A 47 16.39 -6.96 -17.84
CA GLU A 47 15.07 -7.08 -18.47
C GLU A 47 14.43 -8.44 -18.17
N GLU A 48 15.24 -9.51 -18.15
CA GLU A 48 14.80 -10.86 -17.83
C GLU A 48 14.29 -10.98 -16.40
N ASP A 49 15.02 -10.43 -15.42
CA ASP A 49 14.62 -10.46 -14.01
C ASP A 49 13.37 -9.59 -13.76
N GLN A 50 13.26 -8.47 -14.46
CA GLN A 50 12.08 -7.62 -14.40
C GLN A 50 10.85 -8.31 -15.03
N ALA A 51 11.01 -9.05 -16.13
CA ALA A 51 9.95 -9.86 -16.73
C ALA A 51 9.55 -11.03 -15.82
N LEU A 52 10.53 -11.74 -15.25
CA LEU A 52 10.29 -12.82 -14.29
C LEU A 52 9.49 -12.32 -13.07
N LYS A 53 9.84 -11.15 -12.51
CA LYS A 53 9.13 -10.53 -11.40
C LYS A 53 7.63 -10.38 -11.68
N LEU A 54 7.25 -9.93 -12.88
CA LEU A 54 5.85 -9.76 -13.25
C LEU A 54 5.10 -11.09 -13.32
N GLN A 55 5.76 -12.15 -13.77
CA GLN A 55 5.19 -13.49 -13.83
C GLN A 55 5.02 -14.10 -12.43
N VAL A 56 6.01 -13.91 -11.56
CA VAL A 56 5.93 -14.31 -10.15
C VAL A 56 4.82 -13.54 -9.42
N ARG A 57 4.68 -12.24 -9.66
CA ARG A 57 3.56 -11.44 -9.16
C ARG A 57 2.21 -12.07 -9.54
N ASP A 58 2.03 -12.41 -10.82
CA ASP A 58 0.77 -12.98 -11.32
C ASP A 58 0.47 -14.33 -10.68
N ALA A 59 1.49 -15.18 -10.48
CA ALA A 59 1.35 -16.46 -9.79
C ALA A 59 0.95 -16.27 -8.31
N VAL A 60 1.55 -15.29 -7.62
CA VAL A 60 1.21 -14.95 -6.21
C VAL A 60 -0.23 -14.43 -6.12
N LEU A 61 -0.64 -13.53 -7.01
CA LEU A 61 -2.00 -13.00 -7.04
C LEU A 61 -3.03 -14.09 -7.34
N ALA A 62 -2.75 -14.99 -8.28
CA ALA A 62 -3.60 -16.15 -8.56
C ALA A 62 -3.72 -17.09 -7.36
N ALA A 63 -2.62 -17.35 -6.64
CA ALA A 63 -2.62 -18.19 -5.45
C ALA A 63 -3.35 -17.57 -4.25
N SER A 64 -3.43 -16.22 -4.19
CA SER A 64 -4.15 -15.47 -3.16
C SER A 64 -5.65 -15.35 -3.44
N ALA A 65 -6.11 -15.65 -4.65
CA ALA A 65 -7.50 -15.46 -5.05
C ALA A 65 -8.45 -16.32 -4.18
N GLY A 66 -9.57 -15.70 -3.75
CA GLY A 66 -10.57 -16.34 -2.90
C GLY A 66 -10.15 -16.53 -1.44
N GLN A 67 -8.98 -16.06 -1.03
CA GLN A 67 -8.54 -16.07 0.36
C GLN A 67 -8.92 -14.74 1.03
N SER A 68 -9.38 -14.81 2.28
CA SER A 68 -9.78 -13.63 3.06
C SER A 68 -8.89 -13.39 4.30
N VAL A 69 -8.06 -14.36 4.65
CA VAL A 69 -7.20 -14.30 5.83
C VAL A 69 -5.75 -14.56 5.42
N LEU A 70 -4.88 -13.66 5.82
CA LEU A 70 -3.44 -13.80 5.62
C LEU A 70 -2.82 -14.47 6.86
N ASP A 71 -2.73 -15.79 6.81
CA ASP A 71 -2.09 -16.63 7.82
C ASP A 71 -0.79 -17.27 7.29
N ASP A 72 -0.08 -17.98 8.14
CA ASP A 72 1.16 -18.66 7.76
C ASP A 72 0.93 -19.73 6.69
N THR A 73 -0.25 -20.35 6.65
CA THR A 73 -0.61 -21.34 5.63
C THR A 73 -0.68 -20.68 4.26
N LEU A 74 -1.32 -19.52 4.19
CA LEU A 74 -1.40 -18.77 2.95
C LEU A 74 -0.01 -18.23 2.54
N LEU A 75 0.80 -17.71 3.47
CA LEU A 75 2.16 -17.26 3.15
C LEU A 75 2.99 -18.40 2.53
N ASN A 76 2.94 -19.59 3.11
CA ASN A 76 3.61 -20.78 2.56
C ASN A 76 3.08 -21.15 1.17
N LYS A 77 1.77 -21.06 0.94
CA LYS A 77 1.17 -21.28 -0.39
C LYS A 77 1.64 -20.26 -1.41
N LEU A 78 1.73 -18.97 -1.04
CA LEU A 78 2.23 -17.92 -1.90
C LEU A 78 3.70 -18.14 -2.26
N GLU A 79 4.53 -18.56 -1.28
CA GLU A 79 5.94 -18.87 -1.49
C GLU A 79 6.12 -20.05 -2.45
N GLN A 80 5.34 -21.13 -2.26
CA GLN A 80 5.37 -22.28 -3.15
C GLN A 80 4.96 -21.91 -4.57
N ALA A 81 3.91 -21.08 -4.75
CA ALA A 81 3.46 -20.63 -6.05
C ALA A 81 4.52 -19.76 -6.74
N ALA A 82 5.13 -18.85 -6.00
CA ALA A 82 6.20 -17.98 -6.49
C ALA A 82 7.45 -18.79 -6.90
N GLN A 83 7.88 -19.73 -6.04
CA GLN A 83 9.03 -20.59 -6.32
C GLN A 83 8.78 -21.51 -7.52
N ALA A 84 7.58 -22.08 -7.63
CA ALA A 84 7.20 -22.92 -8.77
C ALA A 84 7.24 -22.14 -10.09
N GLU A 85 6.80 -20.87 -10.09
CA GLU A 85 6.86 -20.03 -11.28
C GLU A 85 8.29 -19.70 -11.68
N VAL A 86 9.18 -19.39 -10.73
CA VAL A 86 10.62 -19.18 -10.99
C VAL A 86 11.25 -20.40 -11.65
N LEU A 87 10.97 -21.61 -11.12
CA LEU A 87 11.49 -22.87 -11.68
C LEU A 87 10.89 -23.16 -13.06
N ARG A 88 9.60 -22.93 -13.26
CA ARG A 88 8.90 -23.13 -14.54
C ARG A 88 9.50 -22.26 -15.65
N ARG A 89 10.02 -21.08 -15.31
CA ARG A 89 10.69 -20.16 -16.23
C ARG A 89 12.17 -20.48 -16.46
N GLY A 90 12.68 -21.57 -15.84
CA GLY A 90 14.06 -22.02 -16.03
C GLY A 90 15.09 -21.35 -15.12
N TYR A 91 14.64 -20.52 -14.17
CA TYR A 91 15.52 -19.88 -13.20
C TYR A 91 15.68 -20.74 -11.94
N ARG A 92 16.76 -20.50 -11.19
CA ARG A 92 17.05 -21.21 -9.94
C ARG A 92 17.18 -20.25 -8.75
N TYR A 93 16.55 -19.08 -8.83
CA TYR A 93 16.56 -18.13 -7.72
C TYR A 93 15.73 -18.69 -6.55
N PRO A 94 16.22 -18.56 -5.30
CA PRO A 94 15.36 -18.77 -4.15
C PRO A 94 14.31 -17.68 -4.08
N VAL A 95 13.12 -18.02 -3.59
CA VAL A 95 12.07 -17.05 -3.30
C VAL A 95 11.78 -17.10 -1.81
N ALA A 96 11.66 -15.94 -1.18
CA ALA A 96 11.20 -15.82 0.19
C ALA A 96 9.94 -14.93 0.22
N VAL A 97 8.93 -15.39 0.98
CA VAL A 97 7.68 -14.64 1.20
C VAL A 97 7.53 -14.36 2.67
N THR A 98 7.46 -13.09 3.04
CA THR A 98 7.32 -12.65 4.42
C THR A 98 6.17 -11.68 4.57
N ARG A 99 5.58 -11.63 5.77
CA ARG A 99 4.65 -10.57 6.17
C ARG A 99 5.38 -9.59 7.06
N GLU A 100 5.28 -8.32 6.74
CA GLU A 100 5.92 -7.24 7.50
C GLU A 100 5.09 -5.96 7.44
N THR A 101 5.25 -5.10 8.43
CA THR A 101 4.74 -3.73 8.35
C THR A 101 5.86 -2.84 7.80
N CYS A 102 5.66 -2.28 6.62
CA CYS A 102 6.65 -1.41 6.00
C CYS A 102 6.05 -0.10 5.49
N TYR A 103 6.91 0.89 5.31
CA TYR A 103 6.51 2.20 4.79
C TYR A 103 6.40 2.16 3.27
N PHE A 104 5.32 2.74 2.77
CA PHE A 104 5.05 2.93 1.35
C PHE A 104 4.95 4.42 1.06
N ASP A 105 5.59 4.87 -0.01
CA ASP A 105 5.32 6.19 -0.59
C ASP A 105 3.93 6.24 -1.21
N THR A 106 3.40 7.45 -1.41
CA THR A 106 2.17 7.67 -2.18
C THR A 106 2.29 7.02 -3.56
N ARG A 107 1.31 6.21 -3.91
CA ARG A 107 1.25 5.51 -5.21
C ARG A 107 -0.04 5.87 -5.93
N VAL A 108 0.15 6.33 -7.16
CA VAL A 108 -0.95 6.61 -8.09
C VAL A 108 -1.04 5.43 -9.06
N TYR A 109 -2.22 4.84 -9.14
CA TYR A 109 -2.60 3.81 -10.09
C TYR A 109 -3.52 4.45 -11.13
N GLU A 110 -3.92 3.73 -12.17
CA GLU A 110 -4.74 4.28 -13.25
C GLU A 110 -6.12 4.75 -12.77
N THR A 111 -6.70 4.07 -11.80
CA THR A 111 -8.08 4.31 -11.33
C THR A 111 -8.17 4.82 -9.89
N PHE A 112 -7.10 4.76 -9.13
CA PHE A 112 -7.08 5.19 -7.72
C PHE A 112 -5.67 5.56 -7.27
N SER A 113 -5.54 6.18 -6.10
CA SER A 113 -4.26 6.45 -5.45
C SER A 113 -4.28 6.02 -3.99
N LEU A 114 -3.12 5.64 -3.48
CA LEU A 114 -2.96 5.29 -2.06
C LEU A 114 -1.96 6.24 -1.41
N PRO A 115 -2.31 6.80 -0.24
CA PRO A 115 -1.43 7.70 0.49
C PRO A 115 -0.18 6.98 1.01
N ALA A 116 0.88 7.75 1.23
CA ALA A 116 2.06 7.27 1.92
C ALA A 116 1.71 6.87 3.36
N GLY A 117 2.38 5.84 3.87
CA GLY A 117 2.15 5.38 5.24
C GLY A 117 2.71 3.99 5.51
N TYR A 118 2.54 3.55 6.74
CA TYR A 118 2.84 2.18 7.14
C TYR A 118 1.65 1.28 6.85
N TYR A 119 1.90 0.20 6.13
CA TYR A 119 0.91 -0.80 5.76
C TYR A 119 1.39 -2.19 6.15
N ASP A 120 0.46 -3.07 6.46
CA ASP A 120 0.71 -4.50 6.44
C ASP A 120 1.01 -4.94 5.00
N ALA A 121 2.05 -5.72 4.79
CA ALA A 121 2.52 -6.08 3.47
C ALA A 121 3.01 -7.52 3.38
N VAL A 122 2.68 -8.17 2.26
CA VAL A 122 3.35 -9.40 1.81
C VAL A 122 4.53 -8.99 0.94
N ARG A 123 5.72 -9.34 1.38
CA ARG A 123 6.96 -9.10 0.65
C ARG A 123 7.45 -10.38 0.00
N VAL A 124 7.62 -10.35 -1.31
CA VAL A 124 8.17 -11.43 -2.13
C VAL A 124 9.52 -11.02 -2.64
N VAL A 125 10.56 -11.74 -2.26
CA VAL A 125 11.95 -11.49 -2.65
C VAL A 125 12.41 -12.59 -3.57
N ILE A 126 12.81 -12.24 -4.80
CA ILE A 126 13.34 -13.18 -5.79
C ILE A 126 14.87 -13.04 -5.81
N GLY A 127 15.59 -14.11 -5.53
CA GLY A 127 17.06 -14.13 -5.54
C GLY A 127 17.66 -13.12 -4.56
N ALA A 128 18.51 -12.22 -5.06
CA ALA A 128 19.16 -11.18 -4.27
C ALA A 128 18.22 -10.03 -3.87
N GLY A 129 17.04 -9.88 -4.52
CA GLY A 129 16.13 -8.78 -4.24
C GLY A 129 16.71 -7.39 -4.54
N ALA A 130 17.71 -7.31 -5.41
CA ALA A 130 18.46 -6.08 -5.70
C ALA A 130 17.87 -5.25 -6.85
N GLY A 131 16.83 -5.75 -7.51
CA GLY A 131 16.18 -5.07 -8.64
C GLY A 131 15.01 -4.18 -8.22
N ARG A 132 14.43 -3.50 -9.22
CA ARG A 132 13.28 -2.60 -9.03
C ARG A 132 12.06 -3.35 -8.50
N ASN A 133 11.33 -2.65 -7.64
CA ASN A 133 10.16 -3.14 -6.93
C ASN A 133 8.89 -3.06 -7.79
N TRP A 134 7.95 -3.97 -7.52
CA TRP A 134 6.55 -3.86 -7.91
C TRP A 134 5.69 -3.67 -6.66
N TRP A 135 4.73 -2.75 -6.74
CA TRP A 135 3.86 -2.37 -5.63
C TRP A 135 2.40 -2.58 -6.00
N CYS A 136 1.65 -3.30 -5.15
CA CYS A 136 0.24 -3.59 -5.39
C CYS A 136 -0.55 -3.64 -4.08
N VAL A 137 -1.86 -3.92 -4.15
CA VAL A 137 -2.73 -4.26 -3.01
C VAL A 137 -3.23 -5.68 -3.22
N ILE A 138 -2.91 -6.57 -2.28
CA ILE A 138 -3.31 -7.97 -2.36
C ILE A 138 -4.66 -8.21 -1.68
N TYR A 139 -4.97 -7.44 -0.62
CA TYR A 139 -6.24 -7.45 0.10
C TYR A 139 -6.71 -6.03 0.43
N PRO A 140 -7.94 -5.67 0.05
CA PRO A 140 -8.75 -6.31 -1.00
C PRO A 140 -7.98 -6.36 -2.32
N PRO A 141 -8.32 -7.29 -3.23
CA PRO A 141 -7.57 -7.48 -4.46
C PRO A 141 -7.85 -6.34 -5.47
N LEU A 142 -7.24 -5.16 -5.25
CA LEU A 142 -7.50 -3.95 -6.06
C LEU A 142 -6.63 -3.84 -7.33
N CYS A 143 -5.57 -4.65 -7.46
CA CYS A 143 -4.61 -4.49 -8.57
C CYS A 143 -4.59 -5.63 -9.58
N ALA A 144 -5.19 -6.77 -9.31
CA ALA A 144 -5.02 -7.96 -10.13
C ALA A 144 -6.02 -8.00 -11.28
N GLY A 145 -5.69 -7.38 -12.43
CA GLY A 145 -6.49 -7.53 -13.65
C GLY A 145 -7.95 -7.12 -13.51
N MET A 146 -8.26 -6.37 -12.48
CA MET A 146 -9.60 -5.98 -12.08
C MET A 146 -10.13 -4.76 -12.81
N CYS A 147 -9.49 -4.36 -13.89
CA CYS A 147 -10.04 -3.35 -14.80
C CYS A 147 -11.43 -3.73 -15.38
N GLU A 148 -11.87 -4.98 -15.19
CA GLU A 148 -13.24 -5.39 -15.59
C GLU A 148 -14.30 -5.20 -14.50
N ARG A 149 -13.92 -5.02 -13.23
CA ARG A 149 -14.82 -4.68 -12.13
C ARG A 149 -14.56 -3.27 -11.68
N ASP A 150 -15.62 -2.55 -11.40
CA ASP A 150 -15.57 -1.29 -10.70
C ASP A 150 -14.86 -1.51 -9.34
N TRP A 151 -13.63 -0.99 -9.21
CA TRP A 151 -12.80 -1.14 -8.02
C TRP A 151 -13.50 -0.59 -6.76
N GLU A 152 -14.39 0.38 -6.90
CA GLU A 152 -15.20 0.91 -5.80
C GLU A 152 -16.15 -0.16 -5.25
N THR A 153 -16.74 -0.97 -6.11
CA THR A 153 -17.59 -2.09 -5.69
C THR A 153 -16.79 -3.11 -4.88
N VAL A 154 -15.58 -3.46 -5.34
CA VAL A 154 -14.68 -4.36 -4.61
C VAL A 154 -14.27 -3.77 -3.27
N ALA A 155 -13.97 -2.48 -3.22
CA ALA A 155 -13.63 -1.77 -1.99
C ALA A 155 -14.80 -1.77 -0.97
N ARG A 156 -16.03 -1.52 -1.43
CA ARG A 156 -17.23 -1.60 -0.58
C ARG A 156 -17.49 -3.01 -0.05
N GLU A 157 -17.39 -4.02 -0.91
CA GLU A 157 -17.51 -5.43 -0.52
C GLU A 157 -16.46 -5.84 0.53
N ALA A 158 -15.27 -5.25 0.46
CA ALA A 158 -14.20 -5.44 1.43
C ALA A 158 -14.37 -4.62 2.72
N GLY A 159 -15.47 -3.85 2.86
CA GLY A 159 -15.80 -3.10 4.06
C GLY A 159 -15.10 -1.74 4.18
N LEU A 160 -14.66 -1.16 3.07
CA LEU A 160 -14.20 0.24 3.05
C LEU A 160 -15.42 1.18 3.13
N THR A 161 -15.30 2.22 3.93
CA THR A 161 -16.33 3.26 4.06
C THR A 161 -16.24 4.24 2.87
N GLU A 162 -17.34 4.97 2.59
CA GLU A 162 -17.34 5.99 1.53
C GLU A 162 -16.26 7.07 1.75
N ALA A 163 -15.92 7.39 3.01
CA ALA A 163 -14.83 8.32 3.33
C ALA A 163 -13.45 7.76 2.94
N GLU A 164 -13.23 6.45 3.14
CA GLU A 164 -11.99 5.75 2.75
C GLU A 164 -11.91 5.59 1.23
N ILE A 165 -13.04 5.28 0.58
CA ILE A 165 -13.16 5.22 -0.88
C ILE A 165 -12.90 6.60 -1.48
N GLY A 166 -13.54 7.65 -0.96
CA GLY A 166 -13.29 9.02 -1.41
C GLY A 166 -11.82 9.44 -1.25
N LEU A 167 -11.15 8.99 -0.18
CA LEU A 167 -9.71 9.23 0.01
C LEU A 167 -8.85 8.58 -1.08
N ILE A 168 -9.27 7.43 -1.59
CA ILE A 168 -8.58 6.67 -2.65
C ILE A 168 -8.89 7.23 -4.05
N CYS A 169 -10.17 7.60 -4.32
CA CYS A 169 -10.67 8.02 -5.64
C CYS A 169 -10.17 9.38 -6.13
N GLU A 170 -10.01 10.34 -5.24
CA GLU A 170 -9.78 11.73 -5.62
C GLU A 170 -8.30 12.01 -5.98
N ALA A 171 -7.71 11.21 -6.86
CA ALA A 171 -6.32 11.37 -7.29
C ALA A 171 -6.02 12.78 -7.88
N GLU A 172 -6.97 13.45 -8.52
CA GLU A 172 -6.75 14.74 -9.15
C GLU A 172 -6.94 15.96 -8.22
N GLY A 173 -7.78 15.86 -7.18
CA GLY A 173 -8.06 16.97 -6.24
C GLY A 173 -7.20 16.99 -4.97
N TYR A 174 -6.51 15.91 -4.64
CA TYR A 174 -5.85 15.70 -3.34
C TYR A 174 -4.33 15.96 -3.30
N VAL A 175 -3.72 16.37 -4.39
CA VAL A 175 -2.26 16.59 -4.47
C VAL A 175 -1.74 17.45 -3.30
N LEU A 176 -2.47 18.48 -2.87
CA LEU A 176 -2.07 19.33 -1.76
C LEU A 176 -2.23 18.67 -0.38
N ARG A 177 -3.30 17.88 -0.15
CA ARG A 177 -3.53 17.18 1.12
C ARG A 177 -2.54 16.03 1.30
N PHE A 178 -2.29 15.27 0.24
CA PHE A 178 -1.31 14.20 0.25
C PHE A 178 0.12 14.71 0.41
N GLN A 179 0.48 15.85 -0.15
CA GLN A 179 1.82 16.44 0.06
C GLN A 179 2.11 16.73 1.53
N LEU A 180 1.14 17.23 2.30
CA LEU A 180 1.31 17.46 3.74
C LEU A 180 1.42 16.13 4.50
N VAL A 181 0.61 15.15 4.17
CA VAL A 181 0.65 13.80 4.77
C VAL A 181 1.95 13.09 4.42
N ASP A 182 2.38 13.18 3.17
CA ASP A 182 3.63 12.60 2.66
C ASP A 182 4.85 13.24 3.35
N TRP A 183 4.85 14.57 3.47
CA TRP A 183 5.89 15.31 4.19
C TRP A 183 5.94 14.92 5.66
N TRP A 184 4.79 14.82 6.33
CA TRP A 184 4.67 14.40 7.72
C TRP A 184 5.08 12.94 7.92
N GLY A 185 4.66 12.06 7.02
CA GLY A 185 5.06 10.65 7.01
C GLY A 185 6.57 10.45 6.86
N LYS A 186 7.17 11.17 5.92
CA LYS A 186 8.64 11.18 5.72
C LYS A 186 9.39 11.73 6.92
N LEU A 187 8.85 12.77 7.57
CA LEU A 187 9.44 13.32 8.79
C LEU A 187 9.41 12.31 9.94
N LEU A 188 8.27 11.66 10.16
CA LEU A 188 8.13 10.63 11.20
C LEU A 188 9.00 9.40 10.92
N HIS A 189 9.08 8.97 9.66
CA HIS A 189 9.97 7.88 9.26
C HIS A 189 11.43 8.20 9.57
N LYS A 190 11.88 9.40 9.18
CA LYS A 190 13.25 9.86 9.46
C LYS A 190 13.57 9.99 10.96
N LEU A 191 12.57 10.36 11.78
CA LEU A 191 12.71 10.41 13.24
C LEU A 191 12.75 9.02 13.90
N ARG A 192 12.25 8.00 13.24
CA ARG A 192 12.21 6.63 13.74
C ARG A 192 13.48 5.83 13.40
N GLU A 193 14.25 6.30 12.42
CA GLU A 193 15.54 5.72 12.02
C GLU A 193 16.74 6.30 12.82
N ILE A 194 16.50 7.31 13.69
CA ILE A 194 17.48 7.88 14.64
C ILE A 194 17.33 7.19 16.00
#